data_763d6a11799d01c1beae64b346a5ef38
#
_entry.id   763d6a11799d01c1beae64b346a5ef38
#
_cell.length_a   1.000
_cell.length_b   1.000
_cell.length_c   1.000
_cell.angle_alpha   90.00
_cell.angle_beta   90.00
_cell.angle_gamma   90.00
#
_symmetry.space_group_name_H-M   'P 1'
#
loop_
_entity.id
_entity.type
_entity.pdbx_description
1 polymer ?
#
loop_
_entity_poly.entity_id
_entity_poly.type
_entity_poly.pdbx_seq_one_letter_code
_entity_poly.pdbx_strand_id
1 'polypeptide(L)'
;GAMLLLGERGTPEDMQQLRAITDGLRAAVAAGEGNAVYARWMRRFDTTIAELSGNRIFPLLMNSLADVSGVLWERCVGFWGAETVIEQELRIIDMLSAGRGRDAALYIENIYHHYCDAHADA
;
A
#
# COMPACT_ATOMS: atom_id res chain seq x y z
N GLY A 1 14.87 -4.40 1.28
CA GLY A 1 13.62 -4.36 0.58
C GLY A 1 13.24 -2.99 0.08
N ALA A 2 12.17 -2.93 -0.69
CA ALA A 2 11.72 -1.68 -1.32
C ALA A 2 11.45 -0.56 -0.32
N MET A 3 10.82 -0.88 0.79
CA MET A 3 10.49 0.09 1.83
C MET A 3 11.72 0.67 2.51
N LEU A 4 12.73 -0.16 2.76
CA LEU A 4 13.96 0.28 3.38
C LEU A 4 14.71 1.26 2.46
N LEU A 5 14.79 0.94 1.17
CA LEU A 5 15.45 1.81 0.19
C LEU A 5 14.75 3.16 0.09
N LEU A 6 13.42 3.18 0.06
CA LEU A 6 12.66 4.43 -0.01
C LEU A 6 12.86 5.27 1.25
N GLY A 7 12.90 4.65 2.43
CA GLY A 7 13.16 5.34 3.70
C GLY A 7 14.55 5.99 3.76
N GLU A 8 15.54 5.40 3.07
CA GLU A 8 16.90 5.93 3.01
C GLU A 8 17.07 6.98 1.91
N ARG A 9 16.34 6.87 0.80
CA ARG A 9 16.52 7.66 -0.41
C ARG A 9 15.32 8.51 -0.80
N GLY A 10 14.18 8.32 -0.11
CA GLY A 10 12.95 9.02 -0.43
C GLY A 10 13.09 10.53 -0.26
N THR A 11 12.53 11.29 -1.19
CA THR A 11 12.52 12.74 -1.17
C THR A 11 11.17 13.24 -0.66
N PRO A 12 11.06 14.53 -0.26
CA PRO A 12 9.75 15.12 0.06
C PRO A 12 8.75 15.02 -1.09
N GLU A 13 9.22 15.08 -2.33
CA GLU A 13 8.38 14.91 -3.52
C GLU A 13 7.83 13.50 -3.62
N ASP A 14 8.65 12.49 -3.30
CA ASP A 14 8.21 11.08 -3.29
C ASP A 14 7.10 10.87 -2.25
N MET A 15 7.27 11.46 -1.05
CA MET A 15 6.26 11.37 0.01
C MET A 15 4.98 12.08 -0.40
N GLN A 16 5.10 13.20 -1.09
CA GLN A 16 3.95 13.96 -1.58
C GLN A 16 3.18 13.17 -2.63
N GLN A 17 3.89 12.44 -3.49
CA GLN A 17 3.26 11.54 -4.48
C GLN A 17 2.45 10.44 -3.79
N LEU A 18 2.99 9.84 -2.74
CA LEU A 18 2.27 8.82 -1.96
C LEU A 18 1.05 9.41 -1.27
N ARG A 19 1.17 10.60 -0.68
CA ARG A 19 0.03 11.29 -0.05
C ARG A 19 -1.07 11.60 -1.04
N ALA A 20 -0.73 11.98 -2.26
CA ALA A 20 -1.71 12.24 -3.31
C ALA A 20 -2.54 11.00 -3.64
N ILE A 21 -1.92 9.81 -3.63
CA ILE A 21 -2.62 8.55 -3.84
C ILE A 21 -3.57 8.26 -2.68
N THR A 22 -3.11 8.44 -1.44
CA THR A 22 -3.97 8.26 -0.26
C THR A 22 -5.13 9.26 -0.25
N ASP A 23 -4.89 10.49 -0.68
CA ASP A 23 -5.95 11.49 -0.83
C ASP A 23 -6.98 11.07 -1.89
N GLY A 24 -6.53 10.43 -2.97
CA GLY A 24 -7.41 9.85 -3.99
C GLY A 24 -8.29 8.74 -3.41
N LEU A 25 -7.71 7.86 -2.61
CA LEU A 25 -8.47 6.82 -1.91
C LEU A 25 -9.51 7.46 -0.97
N ARG A 26 -9.09 8.45 -0.21
CA ARG A 26 -9.98 9.15 0.74
C ARG A 26 -11.17 9.79 0.01
N ALA A 27 -10.92 10.44 -1.13
CA ALA A 27 -11.97 11.04 -1.94
C ALA A 27 -12.93 9.98 -2.49
N ALA A 28 -12.40 8.84 -2.94
CA ALA A 28 -13.21 7.72 -3.42
C ALA A 28 -14.10 7.15 -2.32
N VAL A 29 -13.59 7.05 -1.09
CA VAL A 29 -14.36 6.60 0.07
C VAL A 29 -15.47 7.58 0.40
N ALA A 30 -15.18 8.87 0.39
CA ALA A 30 -16.17 9.93 0.63
C ALA A 30 -17.29 9.90 -0.42
N ALA A 31 -16.96 9.52 -1.65
CA ALA A 31 -17.93 9.39 -2.74
C ALA A 31 -18.67 8.05 -2.76
N GLY A 32 -18.30 7.11 -1.90
CA GLY A 32 -18.94 5.79 -1.83
C GLY A 32 -18.74 4.94 -3.06
N GLU A 33 -17.56 5.01 -3.69
CA GLU A 33 -17.32 4.36 -5.00
C GLU A 33 -17.23 2.83 -4.92
N GLY A 34 -16.96 2.25 -3.76
CA GLY A 34 -16.97 0.80 -3.54
C GLY A 34 -15.60 0.15 -3.50
N ASN A 35 -15.54 -1.07 -2.98
CA ASN A 35 -14.29 -1.79 -2.70
C ASN A 35 -13.42 -2.04 -3.93
N ALA A 36 -14.01 -2.26 -5.10
CA ALA A 36 -13.24 -2.46 -6.33
C ALA A 36 -12.41 -1.22 -6.68
N VAL A 37 -12.98 -0.02 -6.48
CA VAL A 37 -12.27 1.25 -6.70
C VAL A 37 -11.22 1.46 -5.63
N TYR A 38 -11.55 1.23 -4.36
CA TYR A 38 -10.61 1.36 -3.24
C TYR A 38 -9.40 0.44 -3.41
N ALA A 39 -9.63 -0.79 -3.88
CA ALA A 39 -8.57 -1.74 -4.15
C ALA A 39 -7.60 -1.25 -5.23
N ARG A 40 -8.12 -0.56 -6.26
CA ARG A 40 -7.27 0.03 -7.30
C ARG A 40 -6.36 1.14 -6.75
N TRP A 41 -6.88 1.96 -5.83
CA TRP A 41 -6.08 2.97 -5.16
C TRP A 41 -5.01 2.35 -4.26
N MET A 42 -5.38 1.31 -3.50
CA MET A 42 -4.44 0.58 -2.65
C MET A 42 -3.31 -0.04 -3.47
N ARG A 43 -3.65 -0.70 -4.57
CA ARG A 43 -2.67 -1.27 -5.49
C ARG A 43 -1.73 -0.21 -6.04
N ARG A 44 -2.27 0.95 -6.41
CA ARG A 44 -1.48 2.07 -6.92
C ARG A 44 -0.48 2.57 -5.89
N PHE A 45 -0.88 2.61 -4.63
CA PHE A 45 0.02 2.97 -3.52
C PHE A 45 1.18 1.98 -3.44
N ASP A 46 0.91 0.69 -3.39
CA ASP A 46 1.93 -0.36 -3.28
C ASP A 46 2.87 -0.36 -4.48
N THR A 47 2.33 -0.23 -5.68
CA THR A 47 3.10 -0.19 -6.92
C THR A 47 4.02 1.05 -6.95
N THR A 48 3.51 2.19 -6.51
CA THR A 48 4.29 3.44 -6.46
C THR A 48 5.45 3.34 -5.49
N ILE A 49 5.24 2.74 -4.31
CA ILE A 49 6.34 2.50 -3.36
C ILE A 49 7.44 1.67 -4.03
N ALA A 50 7.07 0.61 -4.74
CA ALA A 50 8.02 -0.24 -5.43
C ALA A 50 8.79 0.51 -6.53
N GLU A 51 8.09 1.35 -7.29
CA GLU A 51 8.72 2.17 -8.34
C GLU A 51 9.68 3.20 -7.75
N LEU A 52 9.25 3.93 -6.72
CA LEU A 52 10.06 4.97 -6.08
C LEU A 52 11.29 4.39 -5.39
N SER A 53 11.23 3.15 -4.93
CA SER A 53 12.38 2.47 -4.31
C SER A 53 13.45 2.05 -5.33
N GLY A 54 13.17 2.15 -6.63
CA GLY A 54 14.06 1.73 -7.69
C GLY A 54 14.07 0.22 -7.96
N ASN A 55 13.19 -0.52 -7.31
CA ASN A 55 13.04 -1.95 -7.55
C ASN A 55 12.15 -2.18 -8.76
N ARG A 56 12.75 -2.41 -9.93
CA ARG A 56 12.02 -2.59 -11.19
C ARG A 56 11.38 -3.96 -11.34
N ILE A 57 11.84 -4.95 -10.60
CA ILE A 57 11.32 -6.32 -10.69
C ILE A 57 9.94 -6.41 -10.05
N PHE A 58 9.75 -5.76 -8.90
CA PHE A 58 8.50 -5.82 -8.16
C PHE A 58 7.31 -5.27 -8.96
N PRO A 59 7.38 -4.09 -9.62
CA PRO A 59 6.29 -3.63 -10.46
C PRO A 59 5.95 -4.57 -11.62
N LEU A 60 6.97 -5.20 -12.22
CA LEU A 60 6.75 -6.17 -13.30
C LEU A 60 5.99 -7.40 -12.81
N LEU A 61 6.37 -7.92 -11.63
CA LEU A 61 5.66 -9.03 -11.00
C LEU A 61 4.22 -8.66 -10.67
N MET A 62 4.01 -7.49 -10.09
CA MET A 62 2.67 -7.01 -9.74
C MET A 62 1.79 -6.86 -10.99
N ASN A 63 2.33 -6.34 -12.08
CA ASN A 63 1.60 -6.21 -13.34
C ASN A 63 1.28 -7.56 -13.97
N SER A 64 2.21 -8.52 -13.87
CA SER A 64 1.99 -9.88 -14.39
C SER A 64 0.91 -10.64 -13.61
N LEU A 65 0.72 -10.31 -12.33
CA LEU A 65 -0.28 -10.91 -11.46
C LEU A 65 -1.53 -10.03 -11.36
N ALA A 66 -1.67 -9.04 -12.24
CA ALA A 66 -2.70 -8.00 -12.13
C ALA A 66 -4.11 -8.56 -11.94
N ASP A 67 -4.48 -9.58 -12.73
CA ASP A 67 -5.82 -10.16 -12.68
C ASP A 67 -6.09 -10.92 -11.38
N VAL A 68 -5.06 -11.61 -10.87
CA VAL A 68 -5.14 -12.36 -9.60
C VAL A 68 -5.03 -11.38 -8.43
N SER A 69 -4.12 -10.42 -8.53
CA SER A 69 -3.84 -9.45 -7.48
C SER A 69 -5.00 -8.49 -7.22
N GLY A 70 -5.75 -8.13 -8.24
CA GLY A 70 -6.93 -7.27 -8.09
C GLY A 70 -7.93 -7.84 -7.10
N VAL A 71 -8.14 -9.16 -7.17
CA VAL A 71 -9.03 -9.86 -6.22
C VAL A 71 -8.45 -9.83 -4.81
N LEU A 72 -7.13 -9.99 -4.67
CA LEU A 72 -6.47 -9.94 -3.38
C LEU A 72 -6.64 -8.58 -2.70
N TRP A 73 -6.38 -7.49 -3.42
CA TRP A 73 -6.54 -6.15 -2.84
C TRP A 73 -7.99 -5.86 -2.45
N GLU A 74 -8.94 -6.29 -3.27
CA GLU A 74 -10.36 -6.13 -2.95
C GLU A 74 -10.75 -6.89 -1.68
N ARG A 75 -10.22 -8.10 -1.51
CA ARG A 75 -10.40 -8.89 -0.28
C ARG A 75 -9.76 -8.21 0.93
N CYS A 76 -8.58 -7.64 0.77
CA CYS A 76 -7.91 -6.91 1.85
C CYS A 76 -8.72 -5.69 2.27
N VAL A 77 -9.23 -4.92 1.33
CA VAL A 77 -10.11 -3.77 1.62
C VAL A 77 -11.37 -4.24 2.34
N GLY A 78 -11.96 -5.35 1.92
CA GLY A 78 -13.14 -5.92 2.56
C GLY A 78 -12.87 -6.38 3.99
N PHE A 79 -11.67 -6.92 4.24
CA PHE A 79 -11.27 -7.41 5.56
C PHE A 79 -11.00 -6.28 6.55
N TRP A 80 -10.19 -5.29 6.17
CA TRP A 80 -9.81 -4.18 7.05
C TRP A 80 -10.80 -3.03 7.03
N GLY A 81 -11.47 -2.81 5.91
CA GLY A 81 -12.23 -1.60 5.64
C GLY A 81 -11.36 -0.49 5.06
N ALA A 82 -11.94 0.32 4.20
CA ALA A 82 -11.20 1.37 3.49
C ALA A 82 -10.58 2.40 4.44
N GLU A 83 -11.26 2.76 5.53
CA GLU A 83 -10.73 3.72 6.50
C GLU A 83 -9.48 3.21 7.20
N THR A 84 -9.45 1.91 7.54
CA THR A 84 -8.27 1.28 8.12
C THR A 84 -7.11 1.26 7.11
N VAL A 85 -7.39 0.99 5.84
CA VAL A 85 -6.37 1.03 4.79
C VAL A 85 -5.78 2.44 4.69
N ILE A 86 -6.60 3.48 4.74
CA ILE A 86 -6.13 4.88 4.74
C ILE A 86 -5.19 5.12 5.92
N GLU A 87 -5.57 4.70 7.12
CA GLU A 87 -4.73 4.85 8.31
C GLU A 87 -3.39 4.12 8.16
N GLN A 88 -3.41 2.91 7.61
CA GLN A 88 -2.20 2.14 7.34
C GLN A 88 -1.28 2.88 6.37
N GLU A 89 -1.82 3.41 5.29
CA GLU A 89 -1.03 4.17 4.30
C GLU A 89 -0.42 5.44 4.92
N LEU A 90 -1.19 6.17 5.71
CA LEU A 90 -0.69 7.37 6.38
C LEU A 90 0.44 7.05 7.37
N ARG A 91 0.33 5.95 8.10
CA ARG A 91 1.41 5.50 9.00
C ARG A 91 2.68 5.13 8.24
N ILE A 92 2.52 4.45 7.11
CA ILE A 92 3.65 4.10 6.26
C ILE A 92 4.36 5.37 5.76
N ILE A 93 3.60 6.35 5.28
CA ILE A 93 4.13 7.63 4.82
C ILE A 93 4.88 8.34 5.96
N ASP A 94 4.30 8.37 7.16
CA ASP A 94 4.95 9.02 8.31
C ASP A 94 6.27 8.36 8.66
N MET A 95 6.33 7.03 8.67
CA MET A 95 7.57 6.29 8.94
C MET A 95 8.63 6.57 7.87
N LEU A 96 8.23 6.54 6.60
CA LEU A 96 9.13 6.82 5.49
C LEU A 96 9.62 8.27 5.52
N SER A 97 8.74 9.22 5.83
CA SER A 97 9.10 10.64 5.94
C SER A 97 10.10 10.90 7.07
N ALA A 98 10.07 10.07 8.11
CA ALA A 98 11.00 10.16 9.24
C ALA A 98 12.30 9.39 9.00
N GLY A 99 12.49 8.81 7.81
CA GLY A 99 13.66 7.99 7.51
C GLY A 99 13.63 6.61 8.17
N ARG A 100 12.43 6.14 8.57
CA ARG A 100 12.25 4.88 9.28
C ARG A 100 11.77 3.78 8.34
N GLY A 101 12.52 3.54 7.26
CA GLY A 101 12.14 2.55 6.24
C GLY A 101 12.03 1.13 6.77
N ARG A 102 12.90 0.73 7.72
CA ARG A 102 12.84 -0.58 8.35
C ARG A 102 11.55 -0.76 9.14
N ASP A 103 11.15 0.25 9.90
CA ASP A 103 9.91 0.21 10.67
C ASP A 103 8.68 0.12 9.74
N ALA A 104 8.70 0.84 8.63
CA ALA A 104 7.64 0.76 7.63
C ALA A 104 7.54 -0.65 7.03
N ALA A 105 8.69 -1.27 6.71
CA ALA A 105 8.73 -2.64 6.18
C ALA A 105 8.18 -3.65 7.18
N LEU A 106 8.57 -3.54 8.45
CA LEU A 106 8.07 -4.41 9.52
C LEU A 106 6.57 -4.21 9.73
N TYR A 107 6.10 -2.98 9.68
CA TYR A 107 4.69 -2.66 9.83
C TYR A 107 3.84 -3.32 8.74
N ILE A 108 4.28 -3.23 7.49
CA ILE A 108 3.60 -3.87 6.36
C ILE A 108 3.62 -5.39 6.50
N GLU A 109 4.77 -5.97 6.86
CA GLU A 109 4.89 -7.39 7.07
C GLU A 109 3.89 -7.88 8.13
N ASN A 110 3.77 -7.16 9.24
CA ASN A 110 2.83 -7.49 10.29
C ASN A 110 1.37 -7.41 9.82
N ILE A 111 1.03 -6.43 8.99
CA ILE A 111 -0.31 -6.30 8.42
C ILE A 111 -0.66 -7.55 7.60
N TYR A 112 0.25 -7.98 6.71
CA TYR A 112 0.01 -9.14 5.86
C TYR A 112 -0.02 -10.44 6.66
N HIS A 113 0.82 -10.57 7.68
CA HIS A 113 0.77 -11.72 8.59
C HIS A 113 -0.58 -11.81 9.29
N HIS A 114 -1.08 -10.69 9.77
CA HIS A 114 -2.39 -10.66 10.42
C HIS A 114 -3.50 -11.10 9.48
N TYR A 115 -3.49 -10.64 8.23
CA TYR A 115 -4.45 -11.05 7.22
C TYR A 115 -4.34 -12.56 6.94
N CYS A 116 -3.13 -13.07 6.73
CA CYS A 116 -2.91 -14.49 6.46
C CYS A 116 -3.37 -15.36 7.62
N ASP A 117 -3.06 -14.98 8.86
CA ASP A 117 -3.47 -15.72 10.06
C ASP A 117 -4.99 -15.79 10.17
N ALA A 118 -5.67 -14.67 9.90
CA ALA A 118 -7.13 -14.61 9.94
C ALA A 118 -7.80 -15.50 8.90
N HIS A 119 -7.09 -15.86 7.81
CA HIS A 119 -7.62 -16.66 6.70
C HIS A 119 -6.95 -18.04 6.59
N ALA A 120 -6.13 -18.41 7.57
CA ALA A 120 -5.38 -19.67 7.54
C ALA A 120 -6.29 -20.90 7.47
N ASP A 121 -7.47 -20.84 8.05
CA ASP A 121 -8.45 -21.94 8.11
C ASP A 121 -9.55 -21.83 7.06
N ALA A 122 -9.43 -20.90 6.13
CA ALA A 122 -10.44 -20.66 5.10
C ALA A 122 -10.33 -21.63 3.93
#